data_a230a868b2c9a673d197e52f11717c29
#
_entry.id   a230a868b2c9a673d197e52f11717c29
#
_cell.length_a   1.000
_cell.length_b   1.000
_cell.length_c   1.000
_cell.angle_alpha   90.00
_cell.angle_beta   90.00
_cell.angle_gamma   90.00
#
_symmetry.space_group_name_H-M   'P 1'
#
loop_
_entity.id
_entity.type
_entity.pdbx_description
1 polymer ?
#
loop_
_entity_poly.entity_id
_entity_poly.type
_entity_poly.pdbx_seq_one_letter_code
_entity_poly.pdbx_strand_id
1 'polypeptide(L)'
;DILTSLPLDIARYILSQLPLRGVLNASLVSHAWNQIVSDAILWRLLFERKEKWHICTDLLPRLPHIPYKDPTLPFVDWKSVYMNRLELDRRWYTLKTKPRGDSIAIPFQPSKVPLEGHTNSVYCACISSPTATSPHVYVFSGSRDNNVCIWDSETGRCLASLHGHQGSVLSMSYRDGVLLTGSSDNTACLWECSNFSDGPVFHMTRALRGHNGGVLSVCFDDTWIVTGSRDATVRVWRRMDGQLVHTFYSHGACVNACSLDRGRVASAASNGTAFVWDVAT
;
A
#
# COMPACT_ATOMS: atom_id res chain seq x y z
N ASP A 1 45.81 16.35 9.57
CA ASP A 1 44.65 15.72 8.86
C ASP A 1 43.47 16.70 8.91
N ILE A 2 43.14 17.29 7.75
CA ILE A 2 42.22 18.43 7.65
C ILE A 2 40.84 18.11 8.26
N LEU A 3 40.29 16.93 8.02
CA LEU A 3 38.93 16.58 8.50
C LEU A 3 38.89 16.32 10.03
N THR A 4 39.98 15.87 10.61
CA THR A 4 40.04 15.62 12.07
C THR A 4 40.25 16.92 12.89
N SER A 5 40.67 17.99 12.24
CA SER A 5 40.81 19.31 12.86
C SER A 5 39.54 20.17 12.78
N LEU A 6 38.53 19.73 11.99
CA LEU A 6 37.26 20.44 11.82
C LEU A 6 36.21 19.92 12.81
N PRO A 7 35.26 20.77 13.21
CA PRO A 7 34.04 20.32 13.89
C PRO A 7 33.34 19.23 13.08
N LEU A 8 32.84 18.20 13.78
CA LEU A 8 32.27 17.00 13.15
C LEU A 8 31.15 17.30 12.14
N ASP A 9 30.34 18.32 12.41
CA ASP A 9 29.24 18.72 11.53
C ASP A 9 29.75 19.33 10.21
N ILE A 10 30.84 20.05 10.24
CA ILE A 10 31.52 20.61 9.05
C ILE A 10 32.14 19.48 8.24
N ALA A 11 32.81 18.52 8.89
CA ALA A 11 33.38 17.36 8.23
C ALA A 11 32.30 16.51 7.53
N ARG A 12 31.15 16.27 8.19
CA ARG A 12 29.98 15.60 7.61
C ARG A 12 29.44 16.35 6.41
N TYR A 13 29.29 17.67 6.52
CA TYR A 13 28.80 18.51 5.43
C TYR A 13 29.74 18.45 4.22
N ILE A 14 31.05 18.56 4.40
CA ILE A 14 32.03 18.44 3.32
C ILE A 14 31.93 17.08 2.64
N LEU A 15 31.90 15.99 3.41
CA LEU A 15 31.77 14.64 2.87
C LEU A 15 30.42 14.43 2.14
N SER A 16 29.35 15.06 2.61
CA SER A 16 28.03 14.98 1.95
C SER A 16 28.02 15.64 0.56
N GLN A 17 28.96 16.55 0.26
CA GLN A 17 29.09 17.18 -1.07
C GLN A 17 29.81 16.29 -2.08
N LEU A 18 30.50 15.25 -1.63
CA LEU A 18 31.22 14.33 -2.52
C LEU A 18 30.26 13.36 -3.22
N PRO A 19 30.63 12.88 -4.43
CA PRO A 19 29.96 11.76 -5.03
C PRO A 19 30.15 10.49 -4.17
N LEU A 20 29.21 9.54 -4.23
CA LEU A 20 29.26 8.32 -3.42
C LEU A 20 30.64 7.63 -3.43
N ARG A 21 31.26 7.53 -4.61
CA ARG A 21 32.58 6.92 -4.77
C ARG A 21 33.66 7.66 -3.95
N GLY A 22 33.54 8.99 -3.87
CA GLY A 22 34.43 9.82 -3.04
C GLY A 22 34.21 9.55 -1.55
N VAL A 23 32.95 9.43 -1.11
CA VAL A 23 32.61 9.10 0.28
C VAL A 23 33.11 7.70 0.67
N LEU A 24 32.95 6.71 -0.21
CA LEU A 24 33.46 5.36 0.03
C LEU A 24 35.00 5.32 0.06
N ASN A 25 35.67 6.05 -0.82
CA ASN A 25 37.15 6.15 -0.79
C ASN A 25 37.62 6.85 0.47
N ALA A 26 36.90 7.84 0.97
CA ALA A 26 37.18 8.52 2.20
C ALA A 26 37.27 7.56 3.42
N SER A 27 36.42 6.52 3.43
CA SER A 27 36.42 5.49 4.48
C SER A 27 37.74 4.69 4.54
N LEU A 28 38.50 4.68 3.47
CA LEU A 28 39.76 3.94 3.34
C LEU A 28 40.99 4.76 3.73
N VAL A 29 40.85 6.06 4.00
CA VAL A 29 41.95 6.98 4.26
C VAL A 29 42.55 6.78 5.67
N SER A 30 41.70 6.72 6.69
CA SER A 30 42.09 6.49 8.07
C SER A 30 40.90 6.02 8.94
N HIS A 31 41.21 5.53 10.17
CA HIS A 31 40.17 5.15 11.13
C HIS A 31 39.25 6.33 11.49
N ALA A 32 39.77 7.53 11.65
CA ALA A 32 38.98 8.72 11.95
C ALA A 32 38.01 9.07 10.79
N TRP A 33 38.48 8.98 9.55
CA TRP A 33 37.65 9.21 8.38
C TRP A 33 36.55 8.11 8.25
N ASN A 34 36.94 6.87 8.54
CA ASN A 34 35.98 5.77 8.53
C ASN A 34 34.89 5.94 9.59
N GLN A 35 35.21 6.45 10.78
CA GLN A 35 34.22 6.80 11.80
C GLN A 35 33.21 7.83 11.29
N ILE A 36 33.70 8.91 10.65
CA ILE A 36 32.82 9.96 10.08
C ILE A 36 31.95 9.41 8.96
N VAL A 37 32.53 8.58 8.09
CA VAL A 37 31.77 7.94 6.98
C VAL A 37 30.76 6.92 7.48
N SER A 38 31.01 6.29 8.62
CA SER A 38 30.06 5.33 9.22
C SER A 38 28.92 6.00 9.98
N ASP A 39 28.91 7.31 10.10
CA ASP A 39 27.90 8.06 10.83
C ASP A 39 26.56 8.10 10.09
N ALA A 40 25.50 7.74 10.78
CA ALA A 40 24.15 7.73 10.26
C ALA A 40 23.68 9.09 9.72
N ILE A 41 24.12 10.18 10.33
CA ILE A 41 23.75 11.55 9.93
C ILE A 41 24.32 11.88 8.54
N LEU A 42 25.55 11.47 8.23
CA LEU A 42 26.13 11.67 6.91
C LEU A 42 25.29 10.96 5.82
N TRP A 43 24.89 9.72 6.05
CA TRP A 43 24.09 8.95 5.09
C TRP A 43 22.67 9.50 4.92
N ARG A 44 22.12 10.05 6.00
CA ARG A 44 20.85 10.79 5.94
C ARG A 44 20.97 12.04 5.06
N LEU A 45 22.02 12.87 5.25
CA LEU A 45 22.27 14.05 4.42
C LEU A 45 22.47 13.68 2.95
N LEU A 46 23.20 12.60 2.66
CA LEU A 46 23.37 12.07 1.31
C LEU A 46 22.02 11.63 0.67
N PHE A 47 21.14 11.05 1.47
CA PHE A 47 19.81 10.64 1.04
C PHE A 47 18.92 11.86 0.73
N GLU A 48 18.87 12.81 1.66
CA GLU A 48 18.05 14.04 1.54
C GLU A 48 18.50 14.92 0.37
N ARG A 49 19.79 14.90 0.01
CA ARG A 49 20.32 15.62 -1.16
C ARG A 49 19.78 15.10 -2.50
N LYS A 50 19.25 13.90 -2.56
CA LYS A 50 18.68 13.31 -3.76
C LYS A 50 17.25 13.82 -3.96
N GLU A 51 17.06 14.92 -4.70
CA GLU A 51 15.78 15.59 -4.95
C GLU A 51 14.65 14.65 -5.42
N LYS A 52 15.00 13.52 -6.02
CA LYS A 52 14.03 12.51 -6.51
C LYS A 52 13.70 11.43 -5.49
N TRP A 53 14.37 11.42 -4.34
CA TRP A 53 14.16 10.42 -3.31
C TRP A 53 13.27 11.00 -2.21
N HIS A 54 11.97 10.86 -2.38
CA HIS A 54 11.01 11.22 -1.34
C HIS A 54 10.77 10.02 -0.44
N ILE A 55 10.91 10.21 0.85
CA ILE A 55 10.33 9.31 1.84
C ILE A 55 8.87 9.72 1.95
N CYS A 56 7.94 8.78 1.72
CA CYS A 56 6.53 9.03 1.98
C CYS A 56 6.39 9.39 3.46
N THR A 57 6.04 10.64 3.75
CA THR A 57 5.93 11.16 5.11
C THR A 57 4.87 10.42 5.92
N ASP A 58 3.91 9.78 5.25
CA ASP A 58 2.86 8.98 5.87
C ASP A 58 3.38 7.64 6.43
N LEU A 59 4.58 7.21 6.00
CA LEU A 59 5.31 6.08 6.56
C LEU A 59 6.29 6.50 7.67
N LEU A 60 6.54 7.79 7.85
CA LEU A 60 7.42 8.34 8.89
C LEU A 60 6.96 8.07 10.33
N PRO A 61 5.67 7.91 10.67
CA PRO A 61 5.28 7.46 12.01
C PRO A 61 5.69 6.01 12.32
N ARG A 62 5.99 5.22 11.28
CA ARG A 62 6.51 3.85 11.42
C ARG A 62 8.04 3.75 11.26
N LEU A 63 8.65 4.78 10.67
CA LEU A 63 10.08 5.01 10.77
C LEU A 63 10.25 5.90 12.00
N PRO A 64 10.95 5.47 13.06
CA PRO A 64 11.09 6.28 14.25
C PRO A 64 11.64 7.65 13.83
N HIS A 65 10.88 8.73 14.08
CA HIS A 65 11.43 10.07 14.16
C HIS A 65 12.49 9.98 15.21
N ILE A 66 13.74 9.99 14.81
CA ILE A 66 14.85 10.09 15.74
C ILE A 66 14.86 11.56 16.19
N PRO A 67 14.27 11.90 17.35
CA PRO A 67 14.66 13.12 18.00
C PRO A 67 16.12 12.90 18.34
N TYR A 68 16.93 13.87 18.14
CA TYR A 68 18.39 13.90 18.27
C TYR A 68 18.95 13.38 19.62
N LYS A 69 18.12 12.85 20.52
CA LYS A 69 18.50 12.43 21.90
C LYS A 69 17.66 11.30 22.53
N ASP A 70 16.88 10.51 21.81
CA ASP A 70 16.17 9.42 22.45
C ASP A 70 16.89 8.08 22.23
N PRO A 71 17.55 7.50 23.26
CA PRO A 71 18.29 6.24 23.15
C PRO A 71 17.38 4.99 23.06
N THR A 72 16.08 5.15 23.14
CA THR A 72 15.11 4.03 23.19
C THR A 72 14.52 3.65 21.84
N LEU A 73 14.79 4.45 20.77
CA LEU A 73 14.25 4.20 19.44
C LEU A 73 15.18 3.27 18.62
N PRO A 74 14.61 2.35 17.80
CA PRO A 74 15.39 1.47 16.97
C PRO A 74 16.26 2.29 15.99
N PHE A 75 17.55 1.98 15.95
CA PHE A 75 18.55 2.63 15.10
C PHE A 75 18.19 2.36 13.61
N VAL A 76 17.96 3.44 12.85
CA VAL A 76 17.80 3.34 11.40
C VAL A 76 19.18 3.34 10.76
N ASP A 77 19.58 2.24 10.14
CA ASP A 77 20.79 2.17 9.33
C ASP A 77 20.58 2.92 8.01
N TRP A 78 20.82 4.23 8.05
CA TRP A 78 20.70 5.12 6.89
C TRP A 78 21.64 4.74 5.75
N LYS A 79 22.77 4.11 6.04
CA LYS A 79 23.68 3.59 5.01
C LYS A 79 23.02 2.49 4.19
N SER A 80 22.42 1.51 4.85
CA SER A 80 21.67 0.44 4.17
C SER A 80 20.48 0.98 3.41
N VAL A 81 19.73 1.93 3.97
CA VAL A 81 18.59 2.58 3.28
C VAL A 81 19.07 3.27 2.00
N TYR A 82 20.16 4.04 2.07
CA TYR A 82 20.74 4.72 0.90
C TYR A 82 21.20 3.72 -0.17
N MET A 83 21.95 2.69 0.23
CA MET A 83 22.50 1.69 -0.69
C MET A 83 21.38 0.87 -1.38
N ASN A 84 20.36 0.46 -0.63
CA ASN A 84 19.22 -0.25 -1.18
C ASN A 84 18.46 0.62 -2.19
N ARG A 85 18.25 1.91 -1.88
CA ARG A 85 17.59 2.83 -2.81
C ARG A 85 18.42 3.06 -4.07
N LEU A 86 19.73 3.21 -3.94
CA LEU A 86 20.63 3.35 -5.08
C LEU A 86 20.59 2.10 -5.98
N GLU A 87 20.55 0.91 -5.40
CA GLU A 87 20.44 -0.34 -6.16
C GLU A 87 19.10 -0.46 -6.89
N LEU A 88 17.99 -0.02 -6.24
CA LEU A 88 16.69 0.07 -6.91
C LEU A 88 16.75 1.03 -8.11
N ASP A 89 17.29 2.23 -7.93
CA ASP A 89 17.44 3.20 -9.02
C ASP A 89 18.31 2.63 -10.16
N ARG A 90 19.43 1.96 -9.83
CA ARG A 90 20.28 1.30 -10.81
C ARG A 90 19.50 0.27 -11.63
N ARG A 91 18.67 -0.55 -10.99
CA ARG A 91 17.83 -1.56 -11.67
C ARG A 91 16.80 -0.91 -12.60
N TRP A 92 16.13 0.17 -12.15
CA TRP A 92 15.16 0.91 -12.97
C TRP A 92 15.80 1.58 -14.18
N TYR A 93 16.98 2.20 -14.03
CA TYR A 93 17.65 2.89 -15.13
C TYR A 93 18.32 1.91 -16.11
N THR A 94 18.87 0.80 -15.66
CA THR A 94 19.44 -0.22 -16.56
C THR A 94 18.40 -0.87 -17.44
N LEU A 95 17.16 -0.98 -17.00
CA LEU A 95 16.06 -1.49 -17.83
C LEU A 95 15.66 -0.51 -18.96
N LYS A 96 15.91 0.79 -18.79
CA LYS A 96 15.58 1.82 -19.79
C LYS A 96 16.68 2.07 -20.83
N THR A 97 17.93 1.74 -20.56
CA THR A 97 19.08 2.20 -21.35
C THR A 97 19.84 1.13 -22.10
N LYS A 98 19.41 -0.15 -22.07
CA LYS A 98 20.12 -1.18 -22.85
C LYS A 98 19.71 -1.18 -24.32
N PRO A 99 20.65 -0.91 -25.26
CA PRO A 99 20.49 -1.37 -26.63
C PRO A 99 20.49 -2.92 -26.63
N ARG A 100 19.70 -3.50 -27.53
CA ARG A 100 19.66 -4.95 -27.79
C ARG A 100 21.07 -5.46 -28.15
N GLY A 101 21.72 -6.16 -27.26
CA GLY A 101 23.02 -6.78 -27.52
C GLY A 101 23.70 -7.21 -26.21
N ASP A 102 23.65 -8.48 -25.92
CA ASP A 102 24.56 -9.30 -25.12
C ASP A 102 25.14 -8.73 -23.82
N SER A 103 24.34 -8.76 -22.79
CA SER A 103 24.75 -8.99 -21.40
C SER A 103 23.54 -9.46 -20.62
N ILE A 104 23.58 -10.66 -20.14
CA ILE A 104 22.55 -11.27 -19.29
C ILE A 104 22.53 -10.53 -17.96
N ALA A 105 21.83 -9.38 -17.93
CA ALA A 105 21.27 -8.94 -16.67
C ALA A 105 20.19 -9.96 -16.36
N ILE A 106 20.39 -10.78 -15.34
CA ILE A 106 19.34 -11.64 -14.81
C ILE A 106 18.14 -10.71 -14.57
N PRO A 107 17.07 -10.79 -15.37
CA PRO A 107 15.88 -9.97 -15.09
C PRO A 107 15.44 -10.32 -13.69
N PHE A 108 15.11 -9.31 -12.89
CA PHE A 108 14.43 -9.54 -11.63
C PHE A 108 13.18 -10.36 -11.98
N GLN A 109 13.24 -11.64 -11.72
CA GLN A 109 12.07 -12.51 -11.75
C GLN A 109 11.53 -12.51 -10.31
N PRO A 110 10.45 -11.77 -10.06
CA PRO A 110 9.76 -11.92 -8.80
C PRO A 110 9.36 -13.39 -8.66
N SER A 111 9.53 -13.96 -7.49
CA SER A 111 8.98 -15.28 -7.19
C SER A 111 7.48 -15.22 -7.45
N LYS A 112 7.00 -16.11 -8.33
CA LYS A 112 5.57 -16.22 -8.64
C LYS A 112 5.01 -17.34 -7.80
N VAL A 113 4.03 -17.00 -6.98
CA VAL A 113 3.22 -18.00 -6.28
C VAL A 113 1.86 -18.01 -6.98
N PRO A 114 1.51 -19.08 -7.71
CA PRO A 114 0.19 -19.18 -8.32
C PRO A 114 -0.89 -19.37 -7.25
N LEU A 115 -2.01 -18.68 -7.40
CA LEU A 115 -3.20 -18.79 -6.55
C LEU A 115 -4.27 -19.52 -7.36
N GLU A 116 -4.37 -20.83 -7.17
CA GLU A 116 -5.29 -21.68 -7.94
C GLU A 116 -6.44 -22.17 -7.06
N GLY A 117 -7.69 -21.94 -7.51
CA GLY A 117 -8.89 -22.36 -6.75
C GLY A 117 -10.19 -21.70 -7.20
N HIS A 118 -10.16 -20.51 -7.82
CA HIS A 118 -11.34 -19.96 -8.45
C HIS A 118 -11.74 -20.74 -9.69
N THR A 119 -13.03 -20.90 -9.91
CA THR A 119 -13.58 -21.62 -11.07
C THR A 119 -13.90 -20.70 -12.25
N ASN A 120 -13.77 -19.39 -12.08
CA ASN A 120 -14.05 -18.39 -13.11
C ASN A 120 -13.12 -17.18 -12.99
N SER A 121 -13.30 -16.19 -13.87
CA SER A 121 -12.47 -14.96 -13.94
C SER A 121 -12.41 -14.24 -12.59
N VAL A 122 -11.21 -13.85 -12.19
CA VAL A 122 -10.97 -13.01 -11.01
C VAL A 122 -11.03 -11.54 -11.44
N TYR A 123 -11.86 -10.74 -10.77
CA TYR A 123 -12.08 -9.33 -11.12
C TYR A 123 -11.34 -8.36 -10.19
N CYS A 124 -11.15 -8.73 -8.95
CA CYS A 124 -10.53 -7.86 -7.97
C CYS A 124 -9.66 -8.66 -7.00
N ALA A 125 -8.64 -8.00 -6.49
CA ALA A 125 -7.78 -8.55 -5.45
C ALA A 125 -7.31 -7.42 -4.53
N CYS A 126 -7.07 -7.75 -3.28
CA CYS A 126 -6.40 -6.88 -2.33
C CYS A 126 -5.48 -7.71 -1.42
N ILE A 127 -4.60 -7.02 -0.72
CA ILE A 127 -3.61 -7.65 0.15
C ILE A 127 -3.70 -7.03 1.55
N SER A 128 -3.57 -7.86 2.59
CA SER A 128 -3.48 -7.36 3.95
C SER A 128 -2.12 -6.74 4.22
N SER A 129 -2.09 -5.73 5.09
CA SER A 129 -0.82 -5.27 5.66
C SER A 129 -0.47 -6.11 6.88
N PRO A 130 0.79 -6.45 7.10
CA PRO A 130 1.20 -7.12 8.34
C PRO A 130 0.91 -6.18 9.52
N THR A 131 0.32 -6.72 10.58
CA THR A 131 0.04 -5.99 11.83
C THR A 131 0.86 -6.57 12.97
N ALA A 132 0.97 -5.85 14.09
CA ALA A 132 1.66 -6.35 15.27
C ALA A 132 1.03 -7.64 15.82
N THR A 133 -0.28 -7.86 15.57
CA THR A 133 -1.04 -9.04 16.01
C THR A 133 -1.08 -10.16 14.98
N SER A 134 -0.81 -9.87 13.71
CA SER A 134 -0.73 -10.85 12.62
C SER A 134 0.41 -10.50 11.69
N PRO A 135 1.56 -11.17 11.80
CA PRO A 135 2.68 -10.97 10.88
C PRO A 135 2.41 -11.56 9.50
N HIS A 136 1.44 -12.48 9.37
CA HIS A 136 1.10 -13.10 8.11
C HIS A 136 0.38 -12.13 7.18
N VAL A 137 0.76 -12.19 5.91
CA VAL A 137 0.14 -11.41 4.84
C VAL A 137 -0.82 -12.31 4.08
N TYR A 138 -2.07 -11.87 3.97
CA TYR A 138 -3.11 -12.57 3.24
C TYR A 138 -3.45 -11.84 1.94
N VAL A 139 -3.75 -12.60 0.91
CA VAL A 139 -4.30 -12.08 -0.34
C VAL A 139 -5.78 -12.44 -0.39
N PHE A 140 -6.60 -11.50 -0.80
CA PHE A 140 -8.04 -11.70 -1.02
C PHE A 140 -8.30 -11.54 -2.51
N SER A 141 -9.12 -12.41 -3.08
CA SER A 141 -9.52 -12.33 -4.48
C SER A 141 -11.01 -12.55 -4.64
N GLY A 142 -11.63 -11.73 -5.49
CA GLY A 142 -13.05 -11.80 -5.81
C GLY A 142 -13.27 -12.17 -7.26
N SER A 143 -14.21 -13.08 -7.51
CA SER A 143 -14.35 -13.70 -8.81
C SER A 143 -15.81 -13.68 -9.32
N ARG A 144 -15.91 -13.98 -10.62
CA ARG A 144 -17.17 -14.24 -11.31
C ARG A 144 -17.89 -15.49 -10.78
N ASP A 145 -17.22 -16.37 -10.08
CA ASP A 145 -17.81 -17.53 -9.42
C ASP A 145 -18.60 -17.19 -8.14
N ASN A 146 -18.78 -15.89 -7.85
CA ASN A 146 -19.50 -15.30 -6.72
C ASN A 146 -18.80 -15.46 -5.36
N ASN A 147 -17.60 -16.01 -5.35
CA ASN A 147 -16.85 -16.27 -4.12
C ASN A 147 -15.72 -15.27 -3.93
N VAL A 148 -15.33 -15.11 -2.67
CA VAL A 148 -14.08 -14.47 -2.28
C VAL A 148 -13.18 -15.53 -1.70
N CYS A 149 -11.96 -15.67 -2.24
CA CYS A 149 -10.96 -16.58 -1.70
C CYS A 149 -9.91 -15.81 -0.91
N ILE A 150 -9.46 -16.42 0.18
CA ILE A 150 -8.41 -15.94 1.06
C ILE A 150 -7.22 -16.85 0.91
N TRP A 151 -6.06 -16.26 0.63
CA TRP A 151 -4.84 -17.00 0.32
C TRP A 151 -3.72 -16.59 1.27
N ASP A 152 -2.88 -17.53 1.59
CA ASP A 152 -1.58 -17.27 2.19
C ASP A 152 -0.62 -16.75 1.10
N SER A 153 -0.05 -15.57 1.31
CA SER A 153 0.82 -14.93 0.32
C SER A 153 2.16 -15.64 0.13
N GLU A 154 2.63 -16.43 1.10
CA GLU A 154 3.90 -17.13 1.05
C GLU A 154 3.79 -18.47 0.33
N THR A 155 2.75 -19.23 0.66
CA THR A 155 2.54 -20.57 0.14
C THR A 155 1.63 -20.64 -1.07
N GLY A 156 0.80 -19.60 -1.31
CA GLY A 156 -0.24 -19.59 -2.33
C GLY A 156 -1.44 -20.49 -2.02
N ARG A 157 -1.48 -21.07 -0.84
CA ARG A 157 -2.56 -21.97 -0.45
C ARG A 157 -3.84 -21.21 -0.17
N CYS A 158 -4.97 -21.70 -0.68
CA CYS A 158 -6.29 -21.21 -0.32
C CYS A 158 -6.62 -21.63 1.12
N LEU A 159 -6.81 -20.65 1.99
CA LEU A 159 -7.13 -20.86 3.40
C LEU A 159 -8.63 -20.96 3.63
N ALA A 160 -9.41 -20.13 2.94
CA ALA A 160 -10.84 -20.08 3.07
C ALA A 160 -11.51 -19.53 1.79
N SER A 161 -12.75 -19.92 1.59
CA SER A 161 -13.64 -19.35 0.58
C SER A 161 -14.89 -18.80 1.26
N LEU A 162 -15.17 -17.51 1.01
CA LEU A 162 -16.33 -16.82 1.57
C LEU A 162 -17.48 -16.90 0.58
N HIS A 163 -18.60 -17.46 1.02
CA HIS A 163 -19.82 -17.61 0.27
C HIS A 163 -20.90 -16.68 0.82
N GLY A 164 -21.59 -15.94 -0.02
CA GLY A 164 -22.65 -15.02 0.42
C GLY A 164 -23.20 -14.16 -0.72
N HIS A 165 -22.36 -13.76 -1.66
CA HIS A 165 -22.80 -13.08 -2.86
C HIS A 165 -23.52 -14.04 -3.82
N GLN A 166 -24.53 -13.52 -4.51
CA GLN A 166 -25.29 -14.26 -5.55
C GLN A 166 -24.92 -13.83 -6.96
N GLY A 167 -23.90 -12.98 -7.09
CA GLY A 167 -23.36 -12.49 -8.34
C GLY A 167 -21.86 -12.27 -8.24
N SER A 168 -21.25 -11.95 -9.38
CA SER A 168 -19.80 -11.74 -9.49
C SER A 168 -19.31 -10.71 -8.48
N VAL A 169 -18.23 -11.01 -7.76
CA VAL A 169 -17.55 -10.05 -6.88
C VAL A 169 -16.66 -9.14 -7.74
N LEU A 170 -17.03 -7.86 -7.81
CA LEU A 170 -16.44 -6.89 -8.73
C LEU A 170 -15.38 -6.00 -8.09
N SER A 171 -15.52 -5.73 -6.80
CA SER A 171 -14.63 -4.86 -6.06
C SER A 171 -14.47 -5.30 -4.62
N MET A 172 -13.35 -4.93 -4.00
CA MET A 172 -13.09 -5.21 -2.59
C MET A 172 -12.15 -4.18 -1.98
N SER A 173 -12.26 -4.03 -0.68
CA SER A 173 -11.38 -3.20 0.14
C SER A 173 -11.15 -3.90 1.48
N TYR A 174 -9.90 -3.94 1.94
CA TYR A 174 -9.54 -4.58 3.21
C TYR A 174 -8.80 -3.59 4.11
N ARG A 175 -9.16 -3.56 5.38
CA ARG A 175 -8.47 -2.78 6.41
C ARG A 175 -8.73 -3.37 7.79
N ASP A 176 -7.67 -3.57 8.56
CA ASP A 176 -7.70 -3.89 9.99
C ASP A 176 -8.66 -5.05 10.38
N GLY A 177 -8.59 -6.16 9.63
CA GLY A 177 -9.42 -7.34 9.88
C GLY A 177 -10.84 -7.27 9.30
N VAL A 178 -11.16 -6.19 8.60
CA VAL A 178 -12.46 -6.00 7.95
C VAL A 178 -12.30 -6.02 6.43
N LEU A 179 -13.10 -6.83 5.76
CA LEU A 179 -13.17 -6.91 4.31
C LEU A 179 -14.54 -6.40 3.86
N LEU A 180 -14.56 -5.49 2.90
CA LEU A 180 -15.76 -5.02 2.23
C LEU A 180 -15.72 -5.50 0.78
N THR A 181 -16.81 -6.06 0.29
CA THR A 181 -16.93 -6.57 -1.08
C THR A 181 -18.15 -5.99 -1.78
N GLY A 182 -18.01 -5.66 -3.05
CA GLY A 182 -19.11 -5.20 -3.92
C GLY A 182 -19.35 -6.18 -5.05
N SER A 183 -20.64 -6.42 -5.39
CA SER A 183 -21.03 -7.45 -6.34
C SER A 183 -22.02 -6.99 -7.38
N SER A 184 -22.08 -7.76 -8.45
CA SER A 184 -23.11 -7.63 -9.50
C SER A 184 -24.51 -8.02 -9.03
N ASP A 185 -24.66 -8.59 -7.83
CA ASP A 185 -25.94 -8.85 -7.18
C ASP A 185 -26.58 -7.58 -6.55
N ASN A 186 -26.01 -6.40 -6.83
CA ASN A 186 -26.43 -5.08 -6.36
C ASN A 186 -26.20 -4.86 -4.85
N THR A 187 -25.43 -5.71 -4.19
CA THR A 187 -25.14 -5.59 -2.77
C THR A 187 -23.65 -5.35 -2.51
N ALA A 188 -23.35 -4.75 -1.36
CA ALA A 188 -22.03 -4.80 -0.78
C ALA A 188 -22.09 -5.55 0.54
N CYS A 189 -21.12 -6.44 0.80
CA CYS A 189 -21.07 -7.26 1.99
C CYS A 189 -19.85 -6.88 2.85
N LEU A 190 -20.08 -6.75 4.16
CA LEU A 190 -19.07 -6.52 5.17
C LEU A 190 -18.77 -7.85 5.87
N TRP A 191 -17.48 -8.17 5.93
CA TRP A 191 -16.95 -9.37 6.56
C TRP A 191 -15.97 -8.98 7.65
N GLU A 192 -16.08 -9.56 8.80
CA GLU A 192 -15.17 -9.31 9.93
C GLU A 192 -14.43 -10.57 10.31
N CYS A 193 -13.14 -10.43 10.57
CA CYS A 193 -12.28 -11.51 11.01
C CYS A 193 -12.44 -11.71 12.51
N SER A 194 -12.80 -12.91 12.92
CA SER A 194 -12.97 -13.26 14.35
C SER A 194 -11.75 -13.92 14.98
N ASN A 195 -10.85 -14.49 14.19
CA ASN A 195 -9.66 -15.18 14.71
C ASN A 195 -8.51 -15.13 13.69
N PHE A 196 -7.28 -14.94 14.20
CA PHE A 196 -6.04 -14.97 13.40
C PHE A 196 -5.06 -16.06 13.85
N SER A 197 -5.30 -16.72 14.98
CA SER A 197 -4.34 -17.68 15.57
C SER A 197 -4.27 -19.01 14.81
N ASP A 198 -5.41 -19.50 14.30
CA ASP A 198 -5.50 -20.78 13.56
C ASP A 198 -5.83 -20.60 12.08
N GLY A 199 -5.64 -19.37 11.57
CA GLY A 199 -6.04 -18.94 10.25
C GLY A 199 -7.18 -17.91 10.29
N PRO A 200 -7.30 -17.07 9.23
CA PRO A 200 -8.31 -16.00 9.19
C PRO A 200 -9.71 -16.58 9.00
N VAL A 201 -10.56 -16.45 10.01
CA VAL A 201 -11.97 -16.83 9.92
C VAL A 201 -12.82 -15.57 9.78
N PHE A 202 -13.43 -15.40 8.61
CA PHE A 202 -14.28 -14.26 8.30
C PHE A 202 -15.76 -14.64 8.36
N HIS A 203 -16.57 -13.79 8.99
CA HIS A 203 -18.01 -13.91 9.02
C HIS A 203 -18.64 -12.70 8.36
N MET A 204 -19.69 -12.94 7.55
CA MET A 204 -20.48 -11.86 7.00
C MET A 204 -21.31 -11.23 8.11
N THR A 205 -20.97 -10.00 8.48
CA THR A 205 -21.67 -9.25 9.52
C THR A 205 -22.84 -8.45 8.95
N ARG A 206 -22.72 -7.98 7.72
CA ARG A 206 -23.77 -7.17 7.06
C ARG A 206 -23.80 -7.31 5.55
N ALA A 207 -24.99 -7.17 5.00
CA ALA A 207 -25.24 -6.97 3.59
C ALA A 207 -25.93 -5.61 3.38
N LEU A 208 -25.25 -4.68 2.71
CA LEU A 208 -25.74 -3.36 2.36
C LEU A 208 -26.59 -3.48 1.10
N ARG A 209 -27.89 -3.30 1.25
CA ARG A 209 -28.88 -3.45 0.17
C ARG A 209 -29.49 -2.10 -0.17
N GLY A 210 -29.75 -1.85 -1.45
CA GLY A 210 -30.40 -0.63 -1.89
C GLY A 210 -30.02 -0.18 -3.29
N HIS A 211 -28.80 -0.49 -3.77
CA HIS A 211 -28.47 -0.24 -5.17
C HIS A 211 -29.36 -1.01 -6.14
N ASN A 212 -29.68 -0.37 -7.28
CA ASN A 212 -30.47 -0.96 -8.36
C ASN A 212 -29.59 -1.51 -9.51
N GLY A 213 -28.28 -1.49 -9.33
CA GLY A 213 -27.28 -1.99 -10.26
C GLY A 213 -26.06 -2.51 -9.52
N GLY A 214 -25.23 -3.30 -10.21
CA GLY A 214 -24.04 -3.90 -9.62
C GLY A 214 -23.12 -2.87 -8.97
N VAL A 215 -22.57 -3.21 -7.81
CA VAL A 215 -21.60 -2.38 -7.05
C VAL A 215 -20.23 -2.58 -7.66
N LEU A 216 -19.73 -1.53 -8.33
CA LEU A 216 -18.48 -1.57 -9.10
C LEU A 216 -17.26 -1.16 -8.28
N SER A 217 -17.46 -0.33 -7.26
CA SER A 217 -16.39 0.14 -6.40
C SER A 217 -16.84 0.27 -4.97
N VAL A 218 -15.97 -0.13 -4.04
CA VAL A 218 -16.19 0.00 -2.61
C VAL A 218 -14.94 0.54 -1.92
N CYS A 219 -15.14 1.42 -0.95
CA CYS A 219 -14.11 1.86 -0.02
C CYS A 219 -14.73 2.18 1.34
N PHE A 220 -13.94 2.17 2.39
CA PHE A 220 -14.41 2.46 3.73
C PHE A 220 -13.29 2.98 4.62
N ASP A 221 -13.70 3.70 5.67
CA ASP A 221 -12.85 4.09 6.79
C ASP A 221 -13.46 3.61 8.12
N ASP A 222 -13.07 4.21 9.23
CA ASP A 222 -13.58 3.83 10.55
C ASP A 222 -15.04 4.25 10.77
N THR A 223 -15.54 5.22 10.02
CA THR A 223 -16.87 5.83 10.18
C THR A 223 -17.81 5.50 9.04
N TRP A 224 -17.32 5.52 7.81
CA TRP A 224 -18.12 5.49 6.59
C TRP A 224 -17.77 4.32 5.68
N ILE A 225 -18.77 3.83 4.98
CA ILE A 225 -18.65 2.94 3.84
C ILE A 225 -19.17 3.69 2.62
N VAL A 226 -18.45 3.65 1.51
CA VAL A 226 -18.86 4.26 0.25
C VAL A 226 -18.95 3.20 -0.84
N THR A 227 -20.02 3.23 -1.58
CA THR A 227 -20.27 2.29 -2.68
C THR A 227 -20.62 3.05 -3.95
N GLY A 228 -19.94 2.74 -5.05
CA GLY A 228 -20.23 3.24 -6.40
C GLY A 228 -20.83 2.15 -7.25
N SER A 229 -21.90 2.46 -7.97
CA SER A 229 -22.70 1.46 -8.65
C SER A 229 -22.94 1.76 -10.13
N ARG A 230 -23.29 0.70 -10.85
CA ARG A 230 -23.80 0.77 -12.22
C ARG A 230 -25.11 1.53 -12.35
N ASP A 231 -25.85 1.73 -11.23
CA ASP A 231 -27.07 2.55 -11.19
C ASP A 231 -26.82 4.06 -11.25
N ALA A 232 -25.58 4.49 -11.51
CA ALA A 232 -25.12 5.87 -11.60
C ALA A 232 -25.15 6.62 -10.25
N THR A 233 -25.30 5.93 -9.15
CA THR A 233 -25.30 6.55 -7.81
C THR A 233 -24.04 6.20 -7.01
N VAL A 234 -23.67 7.12 -6.12
CA VAL A 234 -22.74 6.86 -5.03
C VAL A 234 -23.55 6.87 -3.74
N ARG A 235 -23.38 5.85 -2.92
CA ARG A 235 -24.06 5.76 -1.63
C ARG A 235 -23.06 5.75 -0.51
N VAL A 236 -23.41 6.45 0.57
CA VAL A 236 -22.61 6.51 1.79
C VAL A 236 -23.43 5.90 2.93
N TRP A 237 -22.80 4.96 3.60
CA TRP A 237 -23.41 4.19 4.67
C TRP A 237 -22.59 4.40 5.95
N ARG A 238 -23.28 4.43 7.08
CA ARG A 238 -22.60 4.45 8.37
C ARG A 238 -22.04 3.03 8.66
N ARG A 239 -20.72 2.93 8.93
CA ARG A 239 -20.08 1.63 9.14
C ARG A 239 -20.64 0.88 10.34
N MET A 240 -20.98 1.59 11.42
CA MET A 240 -21.39 1.01 12.70
C MET A 240 -22.69 0.20 12.60
N ASP A 241 -23.68 0.68 11.86
CA ASP A 241 -25.02 0.08 11.75
C ASP A 241 -25.42 -0.30 10.33
N GLY A 242 -24.67 0.12 9.30
CA GLY A 242 -24.99 -0.13 7.90
C GLY A 242 -26.14 0.70 7.36
N GLN A 243 -26.56 1.76 8.10
CA GLN A 243 -27.61 2.65 7.62
C GLN A 243 -27.13 3.51 6.46
N LEU A 244 -27.98 3.63 5.44
CA LEU A 244 -27.78 4.56 4.33
C LEU A 244 -27.95 5.98 4.83
N VAL A 245 -26.91 6.80 4.67
CA VAL A 245 -26.91 8.20 5.11
C VAL A 245 -27.08 9.14 3.94
N HIS A 246 -26.35 8.92 2.83
CA HIS A 246 -26.43 9.78 1.65
C HIS A 246 -26.50 8.97 0.37
N THR A 247 -27.18 9.52 -0.62
CA THR A 247 -27.17 9.02 -2.00
C THR A 247 -26.92 10.19 -2.95
N PHE A 248 -25.85 10.11 -3.72
CA PHE A 248 -25.46 11.12 -4.70
C PHE A 248 -25.85 10.66 -6.11
N TYR A 249 -26.61 11.48 -6.84
CA TYR A 249 -27.24 11.13 -8.14
C TYR A 249 -26.62 11.85 -9.35
N SER A 250 -25.51 12.56 -9.19
CA SER A 250 -25.06 13.54 -10.21
C SER A 250 -24.30 12.95 -11.40
N HIS A 251 -23.97 11.65 -11.40
CA HIS A 251 -23.13 11.12 -12.46
C HIS A 251 -23.83 10.87 -13.80
N GLY A 252 -25.09 10.48 -13.82
CA GLY A 252 -25.82 10.14 -15.06
C GLY A 252 -25.25 8.92 -15.82
N ALA A 253 -24.23 8.25 -15.28
CA ALA A 253 -23.56 7.06 -15.84
C ALA A 253 -22.95 6.20 -14.73
N CYS A 254 -22.57 4.96 -15.07
CA CYS A 254 -22.00 4.01 -14.11
C CYS A 254 -20.82 4.61 -13.34
N VAL A 255 -20.82 4.48 -12.02
CA VAL A 255 -19.72 4.91 -11.15
C VAL A 255 -18.71 3.77 -11.04
N ASN A 256 -17.57 3.94 -11.68
CA ASN A 256 -16.54 2.90 -11.80
C ASN A 256 -15.57 2.87 -10.62
N ALA A 257 -15.33 4.02 -9.99
CA ALA A 257 -14.36 4.13 -8.89
C ALA A 257 -14.82 5.12 -7.83
N CYS A 258 -14.58 4.78 -6.59
CA CYS A 258 -14.77 5.64 -5.43
C CYS A 258 -13.53 5.59 -4.54
N SER A 259 -13.23 6.69 -3.89
CA SER A 259 -12.20 6.82 -2.87
C SER A 259 -12.72 7.65 -1.72
N LEU A 260 -12.28 7.36 -0.50
CA LEU A 260 -12.69 8.05 0.71
C LEU A 260 -11.45 8.46 1.49
N ASP A 261 -11.38 9.73 1.85
CA ASP A 261 -10.36 10.27 2.75
C ASP A 261 -10.94 11.40 3.60
N ARG A 262 -10.80 11.30 4.92
CA ARG A 262 -11.19 12.32 5.91
C ARG A 262 -12.58 12.92 5.68
N GLY A 263 -13.58 12.08 5.43
CA GLY A 263 -14.96 12.50 5.18
C GLY A 263 -15.20 13.12 3.81
N ARG A 264 -14.23 13.07 2.89
CA ARG A 264 -14.40 13.45 1.50
C ARG A 264 -14.43 12.21 0.61
N VAL A 265 -15.43 12.14 -0.24
CA VAL A 265 -15.62 11.06 -1.22
C VAL A 265 -15.28 11.61 -2.60
N ALA A 266 -14.33 10.96 -3.28
CA ALA A 266 -14.12 11.18 -4.70
C ALA A 266 -14.78 10.05 -5.47
N SER A 267 -15.48 10.37 -6.56
CA SER A 267 -16.13 9.39 -7.42
C SER A 267 -15.86 9.69 -8.90
N ALA A 268 -15.71 8.64 -9.71
CA ALA A 268 -15.48 8.74 -11.14
C ALA A 268 -16.44 7.83 -11.91
N ALA A 269 -16.99 8.35 -13.00
CA ALA A 269 -17.97 7.66 -13.81
C ALA A 269 -17.52 7.42 -15.26
N SER A 270 -18.23 6.51 -15.93
CA SER A 270 -17.92 6.08 -17.30
C SER A 270 -18.16 7.15 -18.38
N ASN A 271 -18.86 8.24 -18.05
CA ASN A 271 -19.08 9.38 -18.94
C ASN A 271 -17.94 10.44 -18.89
N GLY A 272 -16.82 10.15 -18.21
CA GLY A 272 -15.69 11.06 -18.09
C GLY A 272 -15.86 12.12 -16.98
N THR A 273 -16.89 12.04 -16.15
CA THR A 273 -17.08 12.95 -15.01
C THR A 273 -16.45 12.40 -13.74
N ALA A 274 -15.87 13.27 -12.94
CA ALA A 274 -15.46 12.99 -11.57
C ALA A 274 -15.98 14.08 -10.64
N PHE A 275 -16.39 13.69 -9.43
CA PHE A 275 -16.90 14.59 -8.41
C PHE A 275 -16.21 14.35 -7.08
N VAL A 276 -16.16 15.40 -6.27
CA VAL A 276 -15.78 15.33 -4.86
C VAL A 276 -16.97 15.75 -4.02
N TRP A 277 -17.28 14.94 -3.03
CA TRP A 277 -18.41 15.13 -2.12
C TRP A 277 -17.88 15.27 -0.71
N ASP A 278 -18.48 16.12 0.08
CA ASP A 278 -18.24 16.20 1.52
C ASP A 278 -19.34 15.43 2.23
N VAL A 279 -18.98 14.48 3.08
CA VAL A 279 -19.94 13.65 3.84
C VAL A 279 -20.32 14.31 5.16
N ALA A 280 -19.52 15.30 5.62
CA ALA A 280 -19.72 15.97 6.91
C ALA A 280 -20.75 17.11 6.83
N THR A 281 -21.14 17.55 5.64
CA THR A 281 -22.18 18.54 5.39
C THR A 281 -23.43 17.88 4.84
#